data_9b6e861547fcb90115bf61ff2d46ceb0
#
_entry.id   9b6e861547fcb90115bf61ff2d46ceb0
#
_cell.length_a   1.000
_cell.length_b   1.000
_cell.length_c   1.000
_cell.angle_alpha   90.00
_cell.angle_beta   90.00
_cell.angle_gamma   90.00
#
_symmetry.space_group_name_H-M   'P 1'
#
loop_
_entity.id
_entity.type
_entity.pdbx_description
1 polymer ?
#
loop_
_entity_poly.entity_id
_entity_poly.type
_entity_poly.pdbx_seq_one_letter_code
_entity_poly.pdbx_strand_id
1 'polypeptide(L)'
;MLTMTDINTIRNLRNNHDKSINRIRKELNINWRTAKRYADTDFFPKETHKKKSGMMYVEKWGSIVGHWLSEDSRLPRKKRRTNLALFQELQKLQFPGSYRTLCAFIQEWKATHYNEFKEDQGFERLEHPPTEAQLDFGTMEVVYQGAFKDIKILVLTFPFSNTGFAVALPAENQECLLEGMKILFKQAGGVPKKIRIDNMSTAVVQRKSKFKPAVLTDGFQQFANHYGFETQICNPRSGNEKGSVENKVGYIRYNFFVTSPIMKDFDTLNHDLEIQLIQDRKRMHYVELV
;
A
#
# COMPACT_ATOMS: atom_id res chain seq x y z
N MET A 1 15.50 -32.69 -3.10
CA MET A 1 14.53 -33.12 -4.15
C MET A 1 14.71 -32.16 -5.30
N LEU A 2 14.74 -32.62 -6.55
CA LEU A 2 14.91 -31.73 -7.69
C LEU A 2 13.63 -30.91 -7.91
N THR A 3 13.80 -29.64 -8.27
CA THR A 3 12.69 -28.77 -8.67
C THR A 3 12.24 -29.08 -10.10
N MET A 4 11.05 -28.61 -10.49
CA MET A 4 10.59 -28.72 -11.89
C MET A 4 11.55 -28.00 -12.86
N THR A 5 12.15 -26.90 -12.42
CA THR A 5 13.17 -26.16 -13.19
C THR A 5 14.41 -27.04 -13.46
N ASP A 6 14.88 -27.77 -12.45
CA ASP A 6 16.03 -28.69 -12.60
C ASP A 6 15.70 -29.82 -13.60
N ILE A 7 14.50 -30.37 -13.53
CA ILE A 7 14.05 -31.45 -14.44
C ILE A 7 13.98 -30.93 -15.88
N ASN A 8 13.41 -29.74 -16.09
CA ASN A 8 13.36 -29.13 -17.41
C ASN A 8 14.74 -28.80 -17.96
N THR A 9 15.67 -28.38 -17.09
CA THR A 9 17.08 -28.15 -17.45
C THR A 9 17.76 -29.47 -17.90
N ILE A 10 17.56 -30.58 -17.16
CA ILE A 10 18.07 -31.89 -17.54
C ILE A 10 17.60 -32.30 -18.94
N ARG A 11 16.29 -32.13 -19.19
CA ARG A 11 15.65 -32.48 -20.50
C ARG A 11 16.16 -31.59 -21.61
N ASN A 12 16.27 -30.30 -21.38
CA ASN A 12 16.79 -29.36 -22.37
C ASN A 12 18.25 -29.71 -22.75
N LEU A 13 19.10 -30.01 -21.77
CA LEU A 13 20.47 -30.42 -22.00
C LEU A 13 20.56 -31.75 -22.77
N ARG A 14 19.59 -32.65 -22.57
CA ARG A 14 19.52 -33.94 -23.29
C ARG A 14 18.98 -33.78 -24.69
N ASN A 15 17.81 -33.17 -24.86
CA ASN A 15 17.05 -33.18 -26.09
C ASN A 15 17.48 -32.09 -27.08
N ASN A 16 17.87 -30.93 -26.58
CA ASN A 16 18.21 -29.77 -27.42
C ASN A 16 19.74 -29.57 -27.58
N HIS A 17 20.52 -30.11 -26.66
CA HIS A 17 21.97 -29.97 -26.67
C HIS A 17 22.73 -31.30 -26.80
N ASP A 18 22.05 -32.42 -27.02
CA ASP A 18 22.57 -33.78 -27.21
C ASP A 18 23.66 -34.19 -26.18
N LYS A 19 23.59 -33.66 -24.96
CA LYS A 19 24.56 -33.96 -23.93
C LYS A 19 24.39 -35.39 -23.40
N SER A 20 25.52 -36.09 -23.20
CA SER A 20 25.50 -37.38 -22.53
C SER A 20 25.10 -37.28 -21.07
N ILE A 21 24.47 -38.32 -20.52
CA ILE A 21 24.07 -38.39 -19.10
C ILE A 21 25.23 -38.12 -18.13
N ASN A 22 26.41 -38.56 -18.48
CA ASN A 22 27.63 -38.30 -17.69
C ASN A 22 28.01 -36.82 -17.68
N ARG A 23 27.79 -36.10 -18.78
CA ARG A 23 28.04 -34.66 -18.87
C ARG A 23 27.00 -33.87 -18.09
N ILE A 24 25.70 -34.22 -18.22
CA ILE A 24 24.60 -33.63 -17.46
C ILE A 24 24.78 -33.81 -15.95
N ARG A 25 25.16 -35.04 -15.54
CA ARG A 25 25.47 -35.34 -14.14
C ARG A 25 26.56 -34.44 -13.56
N LYS A 26 27.66 -34.27 -14.30
CA LYS A 26 28.80 -33.44 -13.86
C LYS A 26 28.43 -31.96 -13.82
N GLU A 27 27.72 -31.48 -14.83
CA GLU A 27 27.36 -30.07 -14.96
C GLU A 27 26.35 -29.62 -13.89
N LEU A 28 25.35 -30.46 -13.57
CA LEU A 28 24.35 -30.17 -12.56
C LEU A 28 24.65 -30.73 -11.17
N ASN A 29 25.80 -31.39 -11.00
CA ASN A 29 26.24 -32.04 -9.76
C ASN A 29 25.14 -32.95 -9.13
N ILE A 30 24.55 -33.81 -9.96
CA ILE A 30 23.49 -34.74 -9.54
C ILE A 30 23.91 -36.19 -9.72
N ASN A 31 23.19 -37.11 -9.06
CA ASN A 31 23.45 -38.53 -9.21
C ASN A 31 23.15 -39.02 -10.64
N TRP A 32 23.95 -39.92 -11.18
CA TRP A 32 23.78 -40.46 -12.52
C TRP A 32 22.39 -41.10 -12.74
N ARG A 33 21.89 -41.87 -11.76
CA ARG A 33 20.56 -42.48 -11.84
C ARG A 33 19.48 -41.42 -11.93
N THR A 34 19.64 -40.32 -11.20
CA THR A 34 18.73 -39.19 -11.25
C THR A 34 18.78 -38.49 -12.59
N ALA A 35 19.97 -38.19 -13.11
CA ALA A 35 20.14 -37.61 -14.44
C ALA A 35 19.49 -38.48 -15.53
N LYS A 36 19.76 -39.81 -15.54
CA LYS A 36 19.18 -40.74 -16.49
C LYS A 36 17.66 -40.83 -16.40
N ARG A 37 17.12 -40.88 -15.17
CA ARG A 37 15.67 -40.97 -14.93
C ARG A 37 14.90 -39.80 -15.54
N TYR A 38 15.41 -38.61 -15.45
CA TYR A 38 14.74 -37.42 -15.96
C TYR A 38 15.11 -37.03 -17.38
N ALA A 39 16.25 -37.53 -17.90
CA ALA A 39 16.70 -37.28 -19.27
C ALA A 39 16.03 -38.19 -20.30
N ASP A 40 15.90 -39.49 -20.00
CA ASP A 40 15.48 -40.52 -20.95
C ASP A 40 14.05 -41.01 -20.74
N THR A 41 13.31 -40.52 -19.72
CA THR A 41 11.94 -40.92 -19.43
C THR A 41 11.01 -39.72 -19.21
N ASP A 42 9.74 -39.87 -19.59
CA ASP A 42 8.69 -38.87 -19.31
C ASP A 42 8.22 -38.90 -17.86
N PHE A 43 9.11 -39.26 -16.95
CA PHE A 43 8.80 -39.32 -15.55
C PHE A 43 8.68 -37.92 -14.94
N PHE A 44 7.47 -37.59 -14.54
CA PHE A 44 7.20 -36.45 -13.69
C PHE A 44 7.01 -36.92 -12.25
N PRO A 45 7.68 -36.33 -11.27
CA PRO A 45 7.38 -36.63 -9.88
C PRO A 45 5.92 -36.30 -9.61
N LYS A 46 5.13 -37.30 -9.19
CA LYS A 46 3.78 -37.02 -8.71
C LYS A 46 3.93 -36.15 -7.46
N GLU A 47 3.27 -35.00 -7.43
CA GLU A 47 3.14 -34.23 -6.21
C GLU A 47 2.43 -35.10 -5.17
N THR A 48 3.21 -35.63 -4.25
CA THR A 48 2.65 -36.32 -3.08
C THR A 48 2.16 -35.26 -2.12
N HIS A 49 0.91 -34.87 -2.25
CA HIS A 49 0.24 -34.10 -1.22
C HIS A 49 0.23 -34.94 0.05
N LYS A 50 1.08 -34.59 1.02
CA LYS A 50 1.01 -35.20 2.36
C LYS A 50 -0.40 -34.92 2.88
N LYS A 51 -1.17 -35.99 3.16
CA LYS A 51 -2.47 -35.83 3.81
C LYS A 51 -2.26 -35.03 5.08
N LYS A 52 -2.94 -33.91 5.18
CA LYS A 52 -2.87 -33.06 6.36
C LYS A 52 -3.45 -33.86 7.53
N SER A 53 -2.67 -33.99 8.59
CA SER A 53 -3.04 -34.69 9.81
C SER A 53 -3.15 -33.69 10.96
N GLY A 54 -4.03 -33.94 11.90
CA GLY A 54 -4.26 -33.08 13.06
C GLY A 54 -5.74 -32.74 13.23
N MET A 55 -6.12 -32.34 14.45
CA MET A 55 -7.52 -32.14 14.83
C MET A 55 -8.28 -31.15 13.93
N MET A 56 -7.59 -30.15 13.38
CA MET A 56 -8.21 -29.18 12.48
C MET A 56 -8.58 -29.78 11.11
N TYR A 57 -7.98 -30.88 10.68
CA TYR A 57 -8.19 -31.48 9.36
C TYR A 57 -8.94 -32.81 9.40
N VAL A 58 -8.81 -33.54 10.51
CA VAL A 58 -9.43 -34.86 10.70
C VAL A 58 -10.79 -34.72 11.37
N GLU A 59 -10.95 -33.76 12.27
CA GLU A 59 -12.17 -33.49 13.01
C GLU A 59 -12.95 -32.29 12.41
N LYS A 60 -14.14 -32.03 12.96
CA LYS A 60 -15.07 -30.99 12.53
C LYS A 60 -14.53 -29.54 12.63
N TRP A 61 -13.46 -29.33 13.41
CA TRP A 61 -13.00 -27.98 13.78
C TRP A 61 -12.54 -27.12 12.60
N GLY A 62 -11.81 -27.70 11.68
CA GLY A 62 -11.36 -26.98 10.50
C GLY A 62 -12.49 -26.56 9.58
N SER A 63 -13.53 -27.39 9.42
CA SER A 63 -14.70 -27.05 8.61
C SER A 63 -15.53 -25.92 9.25
N ILE A 64 -15.68 -25.92 10.58
CA ILE A 64 -16.36 -24.85 11.31
C ILE A 64 -15.62 -23.51 11.13
N VAL A 65 -14.30 -23.51 11.37
CA VAL A 65 -13.48 -22.30 11.23
C VAL A 65 -13.44 -21.84 9.78
N GLY A 66 -13.30 -22.74 8.82
CA GLY A 66 -13.32 -22.42 7.39
C GLY A 66 -14.64 -21.76 6.96
N HIS A 67 -15.76 -22.26 7.46
CA HIS A 67 -17.07 -21.65 7.22
C HIS A 67 -17.14 -20.22 7.79
N TRP A 68 -16.73 -20.00 9.03
CA TRP A 68 -16.69 -18.69 9.65
C TRP A 68 -15.77 -17.72 8.92
N LEU A 69 -14.60 -18.18 8.44
CA LEU A 69 -13.67 -17.35 7.66
C LEU A 69 -14.26 -16.97 6.29
N SER A 70 -15.02 -17.89 5.67
CA SER A 70 -15.73 -17.61 4.41
C SER A 70 -16.85 -16.58 4.60
N GLU A 71 -17.61 -16.66 5.69
CA GLU A 71 -18.60 -15.64 6.04
C GLU A 71 -17.92 -14.29 6.28
N ASP A 72 -16.85 -14.26 7.11
CA ASP A 72 -16.12 -13.04 7.44
C ASP A 72 -15.48 -12.39 6.21
N SER A 73 -15.07 -13.18 5.22
CA SER A 73 -14.47 -12.65 3.99
C SER A 73 -15.41 -11.72 3.22
N ARG A 74 -16.72 -11.98 3.28
CA ARG A 74 -17.79 -11.18 2.64
C ARG A 74 -18.10 -9.89 3.41
N LEU A 75 -17.61 -9.76 4.65
CA LEU A 75 -17.87 -8.60 5.50
C LEU A 75 -16.77 -7.53 5.35
N PRO A 76 -17.09 -6.25 5.56
CA PRO A 76 -16.08 -5.21 5.69
C PRO A 76 -15.09 -5.53 6.82
N ARG A 77 -13.80 -5.19 6.64
CA ARG A 77 -12.72 -5.52 7.59
C ARG A 77 -13.04 -5.23 9.06
N LYS A 78 -13.74 -4.12 9.33
CA LYS A 78 -14.12 -3.71 10.69
C LYS A 78 -15.18 -4.62 11.35
N LYS A 79 -15.87 -5.46 10.57
CA LYS A 79 -16.92 -6.37 11.05
C LYS A 79 -16.45 -7.83 11.10
N ARG A 80 -15.20 -8.12 10.65
CA ARG A 80 -14.65 -9.47 10.68
C ARG A 80 -14.19 -9.83 12.07
N ARG A 81 -14.42 -11.09 12.46
CA ARG A 81 -13.95 -11.66 13.72
C ARG A 81 -12.41 -11.65 13.77
N THR A 82 -11.85 -11.33 14.91
CA THR A 82 -10.41 -11.49 15.16
C THR A 82 -10.09 -12.95 15.43
N ASN A 83 -8.81 -13.36 15.29
CA ASN A 83 -8.41 -14.72 15.62
C ASN A 83 -8.74 -15.09 17.08
N LEU A 84 -8.66 -14.10 17.99
CA LEU A 84 -9.03 -14.29 19.39
C LEU A 84 -10.54 -14.52 19.55
N ALA A 85 -11.37 -13.76 18.85
CA ALA A 85 -12.82 -13.94 18.87
C ALA A 85 -13.21 -15.33 18.32
N LEU A 86 -12.60 -15.76 17.21
CA LEU A 86 -12.81 -17.12 16.67
C LEU A 86 -12.39 -18.20 17.68
N PHE A 87 -11.29 -18.00 18.40
CA PHE A 87 -10.86 -18.93 19.44
C PHE A 87 -11.83 -19.02 20.60
N GLN A 88 -12.34 -17.88 21.08
CA GLN A 88 -13.34 -17.83 22.15
C GLN A 88 -14.65 -18.52 21.73
N GLU A 89 -15.11 -18.36 20.49
CA GLU A 89 -16.28 -19.09 19.98
C GLU A 89 -16.02 -20.60 19.92
N LEU A 90 -14.82 -21.04 19.50
CA LEU A 90 -14.45 -22.44 19.53
C LEU A 90 -14.40 -23.02 20.95
N GLN A 91 -13.92 -22.24 21.93
CA GLN A 91 -13.89 -22.67 23.33
C GLN A 91 -15.31 -22.93 23.88
N LYS A 92 -16.31 -22.12 23.50
CA LYS A 92 -17.72 -22.37 23.83
C LYS A 92 -18.22 -23.71 23.28
N LEU A 93 -17.65 -24.13 22.14
CA LEU A 93 -17.93 -25.42 21.52
C LEU A 93 -17.07 -26.58 22.08
N GLN A 94 -16.31 -26.33 23.17
CA GLN A 94 -15.40 -27.31 23.82
C GLN A 94 -14.22 -27.72 22.90
N PHE A 95 -13.67 -26.79 22.12
CA PHE A 95 -12.49 -27.07 21.32
C PHE A 95 -11.27 -27.40 22.19
N PRO A 96 -10.66 -28.61 22.03
CA PRO A 96 -9.58 -29.05 22.89
C PRO A 96 -8.20 -28.49 22.47
N GLY A 97 -8.12 -27.78 21.32
CA GLY A 97 -6.88 -27.28 20.77
C GLY A 97 -6.43 -25.94 21.37
N SER A 98 -5.16 -25.60 21.13
CA SER A 98 -4.60 -24.32 21.56
C SER A 98 -4.91 -23.18 20.58
N TYR A 99 -4.79 -21.93 21.06
CA TYR A 99 -4.86 -20.74 20.23
C TYR A 99 -3.83 -20.76 19.08
N ARG A 100 -2.63 -21.29 19.34
CA ARG A 100 -1.57 -21.45 18.33
C ARG A 100 -2.01 -22.40 17.21
N THR A 101 -2.68 -23.50 17.55
CA THR A 101 -3.22 -24.47 16.58
C THR A 101 -4.24 -23.81 15.64
N LEU A 102 -5.14 -23.00 16.21
CA LEU A 102 -6.10 -22.23 15.43
C LEU A 102 -5.41 -21.20 14.52
N CYS A 103 -4.46 -20.43 15.03
CA CYS A 103 -3.75 -19.44 14.23
C CYS A 103 -2.98 -20.06 13.06
N ALA A 104 -2.32 -21.20 13.27
CA ALA A 104 -1.63 -21.92 12.21
C ALA A 104 -2.60 -22.39 11.11
N PHE A 105 -3.75 -22.94 11.51
CA PHE A 105 -4.80 -23.31 10.57
C PHE A 105 -5.35 -22.11 9.78
N ILE A 106 -5.63 -20.99 10.44
CA ILE A 106 -6.12 -19.76 9.78
C ILE A 106 -5.12 -19.25 8.77
N GLN A 107 -3.83 -19.26 9.11
CA GLN A 107 -2.76 -18.83 8.19
C GLN A 107 -2.73 -19.70 6.94
N GLU A 108 -2.78 -21.01 7.11
CA GLU A 108 -2.79 -21.97 6.00
C GLU A 108 -4.06 -21.88 5.16
N TRP A 109 -5.22 -21.75 5.80
CA TRP A 109 -6.51 -21.58 5.13
C TRP A 109 -6.50 -20.32 4.26
N LYS A 110 -6.03 -19.19 4.80
CA LYS A 110 -5.89 -17.93 4.06
C LYS A 110 -4.95 -18.08 2.87
N ALA A 111 -3.83 -18.79 3.02
CA ALA A 111 -2.89 -19.02 1.93
C ALA A 111 -3.50 -19.87 0.80
N THR A 112 -4.31 -20.87 1.14
CA THR A 112 -4.96 -21.76 0.17
C THR A 112 -6.11 -21.07 -0.57
N HIS A 113 -6.89 -20.22 0.13
CA HIS A 113 -8.06 -19.53 -0.45
C HIS A 113 -7.73 -18.10 -0.92
N TYR A 114 -6.46 -17.69 -0.87
CA TYR A 114 -6.03 -16.34 -1.22
C TYR A 114 -6.42 -15.93 -2.65
N ASN A 115 -6.37 -16.87 -3.60
CA ASN A 115 -6.71 -16.62 -4.99
C ASN A 115 -8.23 -16.55 -5.23
N GLU A 116 -9.04 -17.33 -4.51
CA GLU A 116 -10.50 -17.31 -4.61
C GLU A 116 -11.10 -15.96 -4.20
N PHE A 117 -10.43 -15.25 -3.26
CA PHE A 117 -10.88 -13.94 -2.78
C PHE A 117 -10.22 -12.76 -3.51
N LYS A 118 -9.18 -13.02 -4.30
CA LYS A 118 -8.49 -11.97 -5.07
C LYS A 118 -9.07 -11.74 -6.44
N GLU A 119 -9.71 -12.73 -7.04
CA GLU A 119 -10.31 -12.61 -8.37
C GLU A 119 -11.47 -11.60 -8.40
N ASP A 120 -12.16 -11.39 -7.27
CA ASP A 120 -13.28 -10.44 -7.17
C ASP A 120 -12.89 -9.03 -6.74
N GLN A 121 -11.60 -8.76 -6.41
CA GLN A 121 -11.08 -7.45 -6.05
C GLN A 121 -9.83 -7.12 -6.87
N GLY A 122 -9.96 -7.08 -8.16
CA GLY A 122 -8.99 -6.46 -9.04
C GLY A 122 -8.93 -4.97 -8.74
N PHE A 123 -8.05 -4.54 -7.83
CA PHE A 123 -7.74 -3.12 -7.67
C PHE A 123 -6.88 -2.73 -8.87
N GLU A 124 -7.50 -2.13 -9.86
CA GLU A 124 -6.77 -1.43 -10.89
C GLU A 124 -6.02 -0.27 -10.25
N ARG A 125 -4.70 -0.23 -10.46
CA ARG A 125 -3.90 0.88 -9.96
C ARG A 125 -4.31 2.11 -10.73
N LEU A 126 -4.73 3.16 -10.02
CA LEU A 126 -5.02 4.44 -10.64
C LEU A 126 -3.75 4.97 -11.32
N GLU A 127 -3.84 5.21 -12.62
CA GLU A 127 -2.80 5.90 -13.37
C GLU A 127 -2.86 7.39 -13.04
N HIS A 128 -1.72 7.97 -12.72
CA HIS A 128 -1.57 9.39 -12.45
C HIS A 128 -0.64 10.00 -13.50
N PRO A 129 -1.16 10.80 -14.43
CA PRO A 129 -0.30 11.47 -15.41
C PRO A 129 0.65 12.47 -14.73
N PRO A 130 1.78 12.84 -15.39
CA PRO A 130 2.81 13.72 -14.81
C PRO A 130 2.28 15.08 -14.32
N THR A 131 1.18 15.55 -14.89
CA THR A 131 0.58 16.86 -14.59
C THR A 131 -0.50 16.82 -13.53
N GLU A 132 -0.76 15.64 -12.93
CA GLU A 132 -1.72 15.47 -11.84
C GLU A 132 -1.00 15.54 -10.49
N ALA A 133 -1.55 16.31 -9.57
CA ALA A 133 -1.08 16.41 -8.19
C ALA A 133 -2.19 16.08 -7.20
N GLN A 134 -1.79 15.69 -5.98
CA GLN A 134 -2.68 15.48 -4.84
C GLN A 134 -2.32 16.47 -3.73
N LEU A 135 -3.33 17.06 -3.09
CA LEU A 135 -3.16 18.07 -2.05
C LEU A 135 -3.91 17.63 -0.78
N ASP A 136 -3.24 17.78 0.37
CA ASP A 136 -3.84 17.48 1.66
C ASP A 136 -3.22 18.28 2.81
N PHE A 137 -4.01 18.47 3.86
CA PHE A 137 -3.51 18.94 5.14
C PHE A 137 -3.03 17.79 6.02
N GLY A 138 -2.00 18.07 6.82
CA GLY A 138 -1.54 17.22 7.89
C GLY A 138 -1.34 18.02 9.18
N THR A 139 -1.43 17.36 10.34
CA THR A 139 -1.10 17.98 11.63
C THR A 139 0.25 17.46 12.09
N MET A 140 1.13 18.39 12.51
CA MET A 140 2.46 18.09 13.01
C MET A 140 2.65 18.77 14.38
N GLU A 141 3.40 18.12 15.25
CA GLU A 141 3.77 18.65 16.56
C GLU A 141 5.13 19.34 16.50
N VAL A 142 5.22 20.52 17.08
CA VAL A 142 6.45 21.31 17.24
C VAL A 142 6.59 21.80 18.66
N VAL A 143 7.81 22.19 19.08
CA VAL A 143 8.04 22.91 20.32
C VAL A 143 8.11 24.41 19.99
N TYR A 144 7.16 25.19 20.50
CA TYR A 144 7.10 26.63 20.34
C TYR A 144 7.07 27.30 21.72
N GLN A 145 8.04 28.19 21.98
CA GLN A 145 8.19 28.86 23.27
C GLN A 145 8.23 27.91 24.48
N GLY A 146 8.87 26.74 24.29
CA GLY A 146 9.02 25.73 25.34
C GLY A 146 7.80 24.82 25.58
N ALA A 147 6.73 24.96 24.79
CA ALA A 147 5.54 24.14 24.89
C ALA A 147 5.29 23.37 23.58
N PHE A 148 4.71 22.17 23.66
CA PHE A 148 4.24 21.44 22.48
C PHE A 148 3.05 22.15 21.87
N LYS A 149 3.08 22.28 20.54
CA LYS A 149 2.03 22.93 19.76
C LYS A 149 1.78 22.18 18.47
N ASP A 150 0.51 21.92 18.18
CA ASP A 150 0.09 21.42 16.89
C ASP A 150 0.06 22.54 15.85
N ILE A 151 0.69 22.30 14.71
CA ILE A 151 0.63 23.15 13.53
C ILE A 151 0.06 22.38 12.36
N LYS A 152 -0.36 23.09 11.32
CA LYS A 152 -0.82 22.48 10.08
C LYS A 152 0.28 22.52 9.03
N ILE A 153 0.39 21.46 8.24
CA ILE A 153 1.17 21.47 7.01
C ILE A 153 0.24 21.22 5.83
N LEU A 154 0.46 21.94 4.73
CA LEU A 154 -0.17 21.66 3.45
C LEU A 154 0.85 20.93 2.57
N VAL A 155 0.47 19.78 2.03
CA VAL A 155 1.35 18.91 1.25
C VAL A 155 0.79 18.76 -0.16
N LEU A 156 1.62 19.03 -1.16
CA LEU A 156 1.36 18.79 -2.58
C LEU A 156 2.26 17.67 -3.06
N THR A 157 1.69 16.60 -3.63
CA THR A 157 2.47 15.49 -4.19
C THR A 157 2.12 15.25 -5.64
N PHE A 158 3.11 14.84 -6.42
CA PHE A 158 2.95 14.34 -7.77
C PHE A 158 3.09 12.82 -7.74
N PRO A 159 1.99 12.04 -7.81
CA PRO A 159 2.04 10.59 -7.70
C PRO A 159 2.88 9.92 -8.79
N PHE A 160 2.98 10.53 -9.96
CA PHE A 160 3.80 10.06 -11.08
C PHE A 160 5.28 9.96 -10.70
N SER A 161 5.86 11.03 -10.16
CA SER A 161 7.29 11.11 -9.78
C SER A 161 7.54 10.86 -8.28
N ASN A 162 6.48 10.67 -7.48
CA ASN A 162 6.53 10.63 -6.01
C ASN A 162 7.19 11.88 -5.38
N THR A 163 7.30 12.96 -6.12
CA THR A 163 7.83 14.24 -5.64
C THR A 163 6.81 14.89 -4.72
N GLY A 164 7.28 15.44 -3.60
CA GLY A 164 6.44 16.15 -2.64
C GLY A 164 6.99 17.51 -2.28
N PHE A 165 6.07 18.43 -2.03
CA PHE A 165 6.30 19.78 -1.53
C PHE A 165 5.43 19.99 -0.31
N ALA A 166 5.89 20.75 0.66
CA ALA A 166 5.11 21.03 1.87
C ALA A 166 5.41 22.43 2.40
N VAL A 167 4.42 23.00 3.07
CA VAL A 167 4.51 24.28 3.76
C VAL A 167 3.78 24.20 5.09
N ALA A 168 4.41 24.65 6.17
CA ALA A 168 3.82 24.78 7.49
C ALA A 168 2.99 26.06 7.58
N LEU A 169 1.80 25.96 8.17
CA LEU A 169 0.78 26.99 8.24
C LEU A 169 0.20 27.08 9.65
N PRO A 170 -0.26 28.28 10.06
CA PRO A 170 -0.80 28.46 11.42
C PRO A 170 -2.14 27.79 11.65
N ALA A 171 -2.94 27.57 10.59
CA ALA A 171 -4.30 27.04 10.69
C ALA A 171 -4.73 26.29 9.42
N GLU A 172 -5.80 25.51 9.55
CA GLU A 172 -6.49 24.87 8.45
C GLU A 172 -7.77 25.68 8.13
N ASN A 173 -7.57 26.79 7.42
CA ASN A 173 -8.64 27.65 6.94
C ASN A 173 -8.43 27.99 5.45
N GLN A 174 -9.37 28.65 4.82
CA GLN A 174 -9.31 28.94 3.39
C GLN A 174 -8.13 29.88 3.03
N GLU A 175 -7.84 30.87 3.85
CA GLU A 175 -6.74 31.80 3.62
C GLU A 175 -5.40 31.08 3.64
N CYS A 176 -5.16 30.25 4.65
CA CYS A 176 -3.95 29.41 4.75
C CYS A 176 -3.87 28.42 3.59
N LEU A 177 -4.99 27.85 3.15
CA LEU A 177 -5.02 26.95 1.99
C LEU A 177 -4.53 27.69 0.72
N LEU A 178 -5.11 28.85 0.41
CA LEU A 178 -4.79 29.60 -0.82
C LEU A 178 -3.34 30.15 -0.79
N GLU A 179 -2.91 30.70 0.34
CA GLU A 179 -1.51 31.17 0.49
C GLU A 179 -0.53 30.00 0.45
N GLY A 180 -0.84 28.90 1.12
CA GLY A 180 -0.03 27.68 1.08
C GLY A 180 0.11 27.13 -0.33
N MET A 181 -0.97 27.09 -1.11
CA MET A 181 -0.94 26.66 -2.51
C MET A 181 -0.05 27.56 -3.38
N LYS A 182 -0.07 28.88 -3.19
CA LYS A 182 0.84 29.81 -3.90
C LYS A 182 2.31 29.48 -3.63
N ILE A 183 2.65 29.25 -2.37
CA ILE A 183 4.02 28.86 -1.98
C ILE A 183 4.40 27.53 -2.62
N LEU A 184 3.50 26.52 -2.57
CA LEU A 184 3.76 25.21 -3.16
C LEU A 184 3.91 25.25 -4.68
N PHE A 185 3.14 26.07 -5.39
CA PHE A 185 3.29 26.27 -6.84
C PHE A 185 4.64 26.89 -7.18
N LYS A 186 5.08 27.86 -6.38
CA LYS A 186 6.43 28.48 -6.54
C LYS A 186 7.53 27.44 -6.31
N GLN A 187 7.44 26.63 -5.26
CA GLN A 187 8.40 25.55 -4.96
C GLN A 187 8.41 24.48 -6.06
N ALA A 188 7.26 24.15 -6.64
CA ALA A 188 7.11 23.18 -7.72
C ALA A 188 7.59 23.73 -9.08
N GLY A 189 7.82 25.04 -9.20
CA GLY A 189 8.19 25.70 -10.46
C GLY A 189 7.02 25.82 -11.44
N GLY A 190 5.78 25.63 -11.01
CA GLY A 190 4.59 25.73 -11.85
C GLY A 190 3.32 25.23 -11.19
N VAL A 191 2.22 25.32 -11.94
CA VAL A 191 0.90 24.90 -11.50
C VAL A 191 0.53 23.56 -12.15
N PRO A 192 0.14 22.51 -11.39
CA PRO A 192 -0.36 21.28 -11.97
C PRO A 192 -1.62 21.51 -12.81
N LYS A 193 -1.83 20.76 -13.88
CA LYS A 193 -3.07 20.87 -14.68
C LYS A 193 -4.29 20.39 -13.90
N LYS A 194 -4.10 19.43 -13.02
CA LYS A 194 -5.16 18.84 -12.21
C LYS A 194 -4.70 18.63 -10.77
N ILE A 195 -5.51 19.06 -9.82
CA ILE A 195 -5.24 18.90 -8.40
C ILE A 195 -6.38 18.10 -7.77
N ARG A 196 -6.03 16.96 -7.22
CA ARG A 196 -6.95 16.10 -6.47
C ARG A 196 -6.95 16.49 -5.01
N ILE A 197 -8.13 16.81 -4.47
CA ILE A 197 -8.33 17.19 -3.08
C ILE A 197 -9.38 16.30 -2.42
N ASP A 198 -9.35 16.21 -1.10
CA ASP A 198 -10.43 15.59 -0.32
C ASP A 198 -11.63 16.57 -0.16
N ASN A 199 -12.70 16.08 0.47
CA ASN A 199 -13.85 16.90 0.87
C ASN A 199 -13.48 17.84 2.05
N MET A 200 -12.39 18.60 1.93
CA MET A 200 -11.94 19.56 2.96
C MET A 200 -12.85 20.79 3.00
N SER A 201 -13.29 21.19 4.20
CA SER A 201 -14.21 22.33 4.39
C SER A 201 -13.62 23.68 3.97
N THR A 202 -12.31 23.75 3.86
CA THR A 202 -11.57 24.94 3.39
C THR A 202 -11.71 25.23 1.90
N ALA A 203 -12.06 24.20 1.10
CA ALA A 203 -12.23 24.31 -0.34
C ALA A 203 -13.66 23.95 -0.80
N VAL A 204 -14.45 23.23 0.02
CA VAL A 204 -15.70 22.61 -0.38
C VAL A 204 -16.84 23.05 0.55
N VAL A 205 -17.85 23.72 0.01
CA VAL A 205 -19.09 24.09 0.74
C VAL A 205 -20.01 22.89 0.88
N GLN A 206 -20.26 22.19 -0.22
CA GLN A 206 -21.07 20.98 -0.24
C GLN A 206 -20.18 19.77 -0.56
N ARG A 207 -20.10 18.84 0.39
CA ARG A 207 -19.30 17.61 0.22
C ARG A 207 -19.87 16.73 -0.88
N LYS A 208 -18.97 16.14 -1.68
CA LYS A 208 -19.31 15.10 -2.66
C LYS A 208 -19.96 13.92 -1.96
N SER A 209 -21.07 13.44 -2.49
CA SER A 209 -21.74 12.22 -2.03
C SER A 209 -22.11 11.34 -3.22
N LYS A 210 -22.63 10.13 -2.96
CA LYS A 210 -23.08 9.21 -4.03
C LYS A 210 -24.13 9.84 -4.97
N PHE A 211 -24.93 10.81 -4.47
CA PHE A 211 -26.07 11.38 -5.19
C PHE A 211 -25.94 12.89 -5.46
N LYS A 212 -24.92 13.56 -4.92
CA LYS A 212 -24.75 15.00 -5.08
C LYS A 212 -23.30 15.32 -5.42
N PRO A 213 -23.06 16.15 -6.47
CA PRO A 213 -21.71 16.65 -6.77
C PRO A 213 -21.23 17.53 -5.61
N ALA A 214 -19.92 17.67 -5.49
CA ALA A 214 -19.35 18.65 -4.59
C ALA A 214 -19.53 20.06 -5.15
N VAL A 215 -19.63 21.03 -4.24
CA VAL A 215 -19.64 22.47 -4.57
C VAL A 215 -18.44 23.10 -3.89
N LEU A 216 -17.56 23.72 -4.68
CA LEU A 216 -16.41 24.45 -4.17
C LEU A 216 -16.84 25.77 -3.53
N THR A 217 -16.01 26.29 -2.61
CA THR A 217 -16.16 27.68 -2.13
C THR A 217 -15.87 28.66 -3.26
N ASP A 218 -16.54 29.81 -3.29
CA ASP A 218 -16.34 30.83 -4.31
C ASP A 218 -14.87 31.28 -4.38
N GLY A 219 -14.22 31.48 -3.23
CA GLY A 219 -12.82 31.87 -3.17
C GLY A 219 -11.88 30.82 -3.76
N PHE A 220 -12.12 29.52 -3.48
CA PHE A 220 -11.32 28.45 -4.05
C PHE A 220 -11.58 28.28 -5.55
N GLN A 221 -12.82 28.44 -6.01
CA GLN A 221 -13.17 28.40 -7.43
C GLN A 221 -12.51 29.55 -8.22
N GLN A 222 -12.52 30.76 -7.67
CA GLN A 222 -11.84 31.90 -8.27
C GLN A 222 -10.33 31.69 -8.33
N PHE A 223 -9.75 31.13 -7.28
CA PHE A 223 -8.33 30.78 -7.22
C PHE A 223 -7.98 29.73 -8.28
N ALA A 224 -8.77 28.66 -8.40
CA ALA A 224 -8.56 27.63 -9.41
C ALA A 224 -8.63 28.18 -10.83
N ASN A 225 -9.59 29.06 -11.09
CA ASN A 225 -9.73 29.73 -12.39
C ASN A 225 -8.54 30.66 -12.68
N HIS A 226 -8.07 31.42 -11.69
CA HIS A 226 -6.93 32.32 -11.82
C HIS A 226 -5.63 31.59 -12.17
N TYR A 227 -5.37 30.45 -11.49
CA TYR A 227 -4.16 29.64 -11.73
C TYR A 227 -4.33 28.61 -12.86
N GLY A 228 -5.54 28.41 -13.38
CA GLY A 228 -5.82 27.58 -14.54
C GLY A 228 -5.71 26.07 -14.31
N PHE A 229 -6.01 25.58 -13.11
CA PHE A 229 -6.01 24.14 -12.82
C PHE A 229 -7.42 23.58 -12.63
N GLU A 230 -7.58 22.30 -12.98
CA GLU A 230 -8.80 21.53 -12.75
C GLU A 230 -8.78 20.95 -11.32
N THR A 231 -9.89 21.09 -10.59
CA THR A 231 -10.07 20.50 -9.27
C THR A 231 -10.82 19.18 -9.35
N GLN A 232 -10.24 18.11 -8.86
CA GLN A 232 -10.89 16.80 -8.73
C GLN A 232 -11.09 16.46 -7.24
N ILE A 233 -12.35 16.26 -6.84
CA ILE A 233 -12.69 15.91 -5.46
C ILE A 233 -12.80 14.39 -5.35
N CYS A 234 -12.06 13.81 -4.38
CA CYS A 234 -12.08 12.38 -4.10
C CYS A 234 -13.47 11.88 -3.74
N ASN A 235 -13.75 10.63 -4.07
CA ASN A 235 -14.96 9.97 -3.65
C ASN A 235 -14.95 9.72 -2.13
N PRO A 236 -16.09 9.79 -1.44
CA PRO A 236 -16.14 9.47 -0.03
C PRO A 236 -15.64 8.04 0.24
N ARG A 237 -14.77 7.87 1.23
CA ARG A 237 -14.18 6.58 1.65
C ARG A 237 -13.30 5.88 0.60
N SER A 238 -12.79 6.60 -0.39
CA SER A 238 -11.91 6.08 -1.43
C SER A 238 -10.44 6.42 -1.11
N GLY A 239 -9.88 5.83 -0.06
CA GLY A 239 -8.48 6.05 0.36
C GLY A 239 -7.44 5.70 -0.71
N ASN A 240 -7.79 4.81 -1.66
CA ASN A 240 -6.95 4.51 -2.82
C ASN A 240 -6.76 5.70 -3.79
N GLU A 241 -7.73 6.62 -3.86
CA GLU A 241 -7.63 7.81 -4.72
C GLU A 241 -6.65 8.85 -4.18
N LYS A 242 -6.27 8.78 -2.90
CA LYS A 242 -5.47 9.77 -2.18
C LYS A 242 -4.23 9.18 -1.50
N GLY A 243 -3.96 7.90 -1.72
CA GLY A 243 -2.89 7.17 -1.02
C GLY A 243 -1.51 7.81 -1.14
N SER A 244 -1.19 8.52 -2.22
CA SER A 244 0.12 9.15 -2.41
C SER A 244 0.34 10.31 -1.45
N VAL A 245 -0.61 11.25 -1.32
CA VAL A 245 -0.45 12.41 -0.43
C VAL A 245 -0.54 12.00 1.05
N GLU A 246 -1.43 11.05 1.41
CA GLU A 246 -1.51 10.53 2.78
C GLU A 246 -0.19 9.87 3.19
N ASN A 247 0.41 9.07 2.31
CA ASN A 247 1.74 8.48 2.54
C ASN A 247 2.82 9.55 2.68
N LYS A 248 2.78 10.63 1.88
CA LYS A 248 3.76 11.72 1.98
C LYS A 248 3.58 12.52 3.27
N VAL A 249 2.36 12.81 3.70
CA VAL A 249 2.08 13.42 5.03
C VAL A 249 2.63 12.54 6.15
N GLY A 250 2.37 11.22 6.10
CA GLY A 250 2.94 10.26 7.03
C GLY A 250 4.48 10.25 7.01
N TYR A 251 5.07 10.24 5.82
CA TYR A 251 6.51 10.28 5.64
C TYR A 251 7.14 11.53 6.26
N ILE A 252 6.58 12.72 6.00
CA ILE A 252 7.03 13.99 6.58
C ILE A 252 6.94 13.93 8.11
N ARG A 253 5.82 13.44 8.65
CA ARG A 253 5.64 13.31 10.10
C ARG A 253 6.72 12.44 10.75
N TYR A 254 6.99 11.26 10.19
CA TYR A 254 7.91 10.30 10.78
C TYR A 254 9.39 10.57 10.49
N ASN A 255 9.72 11.42 9.54
CA ASN A 255 11.12 11.71 9.22
C ASN A 255 11.56 13.12 9.63
N PHE A 256 10.64 14.09 9.59
CA PHE A 256 11.00 15.49 9.85
C PHE A 256 10.43 16.04 11.15
N PHE A 257 9.33 15.46 11.65
CA PHE A 257 8.64 15.93 12.87
C PHE A 257 8.63 14.92 14.01
N VAL A 258 9.31 13.78 13.89
CA VAL A 258 9.33 12.73 14.93
C VAL A 258 9.89 13.20 16.28
N THR A 259 10.81 14.17 16.26
CA THR A 259 11.42 14.74 17.46
C THR A 259 10.81 16.07 17.88
N SER A 260 9.65 16.44 17.33
CA SER A 260 8.97 17.71 17.55
C SER A 260 9.95 18.90 17.48
N PRO A 261 10.37 19.34 16.29
CA PRO A 261 11.42 20.34 16.12
C PRO A 261 11.07 21.66 16.80
N ILE A 262 12.09 22.38 17.28
CA ILE A 262 11.92 23.70 17.89
C ILE A 262 11.61 24.71 16.79
N MET A 263 10.42 25.29 16.83
CA MET A 263 9.97 26.33 15.91
C MET A 263 10.23 27.71 16.51
N LYS A 264 10.98 28.53 15.83
CA LYS A 264 11.11 29.98 16.17
C LYS A 264 9.95 30.77 15.55
N ASP A 265 9.77 30.61 14.27
CA ASP A 265 8.72 31.18 13.44
C ASP A 265 8.41 30.25 12.25
N PHE A 266 7.36 30.56 11.49
CA PHE A 266 6.97 29.76 10.32
C PHE A 266 7.95 29.87 9.15
N ASP A 267 8.63 31.02 8.99
CA ASP A 267 9.56 31.24 7.88
C ASP A 267 10.79 30.36 8.02
N THR A 268 11.39 30.31 9.22
CA THR A 268 12.52 29.42 9.53
C THR A 268 12.13 27.96 9.37
N LEU A 269 10.97 27.56 9.93
CA LEU A 269 10.50 26.16 9.83
C LEU A 269 10.25 25.77 8.37
N ASN A 270 9.63 26.63 7.57
CA ASN A 270 9.37 26.38 6.17
C ASN A 270 10.65 26.30 5.34
N HIS A 271 11.66 27.12 5.65
CA HIS A 271 12.97 27.02 5.02
C HIS A 271 13.64 25.66 5.29
N ASP A 272 13.66 25.23 6.54
CA ASP A 272 14.24 23.93 6.94
C ASP A 272 13.48 22.77 6.30
N LEU A 273 12.14 22.82 6.28
CA LEU A 273 11.29 21.82 5.64
C LEU A 273 11.55 21.73 4.12
N GLU A 274 11.72 22.87 3.46
CA GLU A 274 12.03 22.92 2.02
C GLU A 274 13.39 22.27 1.72
N ILE A 275 14.44 22.57 2.51
CA ILE A 275 15.77 21.96 2.37
C ILE A 275 15.67 20.43 2.50
N GLN A 276 14.96 19.92 3.50
CA GLN A 276 14.77 18.50 3.71
C GLN A 276 14.03 17.82 2.55
N LEU A 277 13.00 18.47 2.02
CA LEU A 277 12.26 17.96 0.86
C LEU A 277 13.06 18.02 -0.45
N ILE A 278 13.96 19.02 -0.62
CA ILE A 278 14.91 19.05 -1.74
C ILE A 278 15.87 17.86 -1.67
N GLN A 279 16.35 17.51 -0.49
CA GLN A 279 17.19 16.31 -0.31
C GLN A 279 16.41 15.02 -0.56
N ASP A 280 15.14 14.93 -0.10
CA ASP A 280 14.27 13.80 -0.35
C ASP A 280 14.02 13.55 -1.84
N ARG A 281 13.91 14.60 -2.65
CA ARG A 281 13.74 14.50 -4.12
C ARG A 281 14.91 13.86 -4.85
N LYS A 282 16.09 13.81 -4.24
CA LYS A 282 17.29 13.15 -4.81
C LYS A 282 17.27 11.62 -4.67
N ARG A 283 16.30 11.05 -3.95
CA ARG A 283 16.15 9.60 -3.84
C ARG A 283 15.63 9.02 -5.14
N MET A 284 16.18 7.88 -5.54
CA MET A 284 15.69 7.15 -6.72
C MET A 284 14.23 6.72 -6.51
N HIS A 285 13.41 6.99 -7.51
CA HIS A 285 12.04 6.49 -7.54
C HIS A 285 12.03 4.99 -7.85
N TYR A 286 11.17 4.20 -7.20
CA TYR A 286 11.13 2.74 -7.36
C TYR A 286 10.56 2.26 -8.71
N VAL A 287 9.88 3.12 -9.46
CA VAL A 287 9.27 2.81 -10.75
C VAL A 287 10.02 3.46 -11.90
N GLU A 288 10.53 4.66 -11.71
CA GLU A 288 11.19 5.44 -12.74
C GLU A 288 12.55 5.98 -12.26
N LEU A 289 13.56 5.74 -13.09
CA LEU A 289 14.83 6.41 -13.00
C LEU A 289 14.63 7.82 -13.58
N VAL A 290 14.49 8.81 -12.72
CA VAL A 290 14.45 10.21 -13.15
C VAL A 290 15.86 10.72 -13.28
#